data_eb6f7c18dff6d53d84d26a3bf01882cd
#
_entry.id   eb6f7c18dff6d53d84d26a3bf01882cd
#
_cell.length_a   1.000
_cell.length_b   1.000
_cell.length_c   1.000
_cell.angle_alpha   90.00
_cell.angle_beta   90.00
_cell.angle_gamma   90.00
#
_symmetry.space_group_name_H-M   'P 1'
#
loop_
_entity.id
_entity.type
_entity.pdbx_description
1 polymer ?
#
loop_
_entity_poly.entity_id
_entity_poly.type
_entity_poly.pdbx_seq_one_letter_code
_entity_poly.pdbx_strand_id
1 'polypeptide(L)'
;GRRSNIEKENTNSVLVIDLLSEPISKVTKLSDFAKDIKYIPLQTTDESLIGNNVERIVSIDNRIYIQNRDEILCFDLNGKYYYKLQNRGRGPEEYTFINDFDVSSDNKFLTILSSLIHKIMVYDISDKGFTFQRYIILKDPAPYRISMIPETDNAFLAIPPWRGTELTLSLLINTMGDTLHFKPNCYKYEMIRKENSWAMNEMLVYSVGKTVCFKEEFSDTVFFIDSKINSFMPKVIFNSHGTLGTPEMRGSPEPPGNNITFIANIFETARYVFYWYGTKETRNRNLFDKKTTIKYLLDTDRELKSGLKDDLVGGPDYNVEFIKNYSRGEKLFSFAEAIALKKYVDSEDFKNAIVNDSKKKDELTLLMKLIILY
;
A
#
# COMPACT_ATOMS: atom_id res chain seq x y z
N GLY A 1 10.77 -23.82 38.98
CA GLY A 1 10.92 -23.88 37.54
C GLY A 1 9.56 -23.72 36.86
N ARG A 2 9.18 -22.49 36.45
CA ARG A 2 8.02 -22.27 35.55
C ARG A 2 8.55 -22.39 34.13
N ARG A 3 8.16 -23.43 33.41
CA ARG A 3 8.31 -23.55 31.98
C ARG A 3 7.33 -22.57 31.34
N SER A 4 7.83 -21.55 30.68
CA SER A 4 7.06 -20.72 29.74
C SER A 4 6.75 -21.58 28.51
N ASN A 5 5.49 -21.95 28.33
CA ASN A 5 4.97 -22.46 27.09
C ASN A 5 5.00 -21.31 26.08
N ILE A 6 6.04 -21.28 25.25
CA ILE A 6 6.02 -20.52 24.00
C ILE A 6 5.15 -21.38 23.08
N GLU A 7 3.91 -20.97 22.87
CA GLU A 7 3.07 -21.48 21.80
C GLU A 7 3.84 -21.28 20.48
N LYS A 8 4.27 -22.39 19.90
CA LYS A 8 4.74 -22.41 18.52
C LYS A 8 3.55 -22.01 17.66
N GLU A 9 3.58 -20.79 17.15
CA GLU A 9 2.69 -20.41 16.04
C GLU A 9 2.84 -21.46 14.93
N ASN A 10 1.73 -22.08 14.62
CA ASN A 10 1.59 -23.03 13.53
C ASN A 10 1.64 -22.26 12.20
N THR A 11 2.85 -22.03 11.68
CA THR A 11 3.17 -21.11 10.57
C THR A 11 2.85 -21.68 9.18
N ASN A 12 2.05 -22.73 9.05
CA ASN A 12 1.85 -23.41 7.75
C ASN A 12 0.40 -23.55 7.28
N SER A 13 -0.59 -22.91 7.89
CA SER A 13 -1.96 -22.97 7.36
C SER A 13 -2.24 -21.75 6.47
N VAL A 14 -2.55 -21.99 5.21
CA VAL A 14 -3.06 -20.97 4.29
C VAL A 14 -4.41 -20.47 4.79
N LEU A 15 -4.55 -19.15 4.97
CA LEU A 15 -5.82 -18.55 5.36
C LEU A 15 -6.77 -18.55 4.16
N VAL A 16 -8.00 -19.06 4.34
CA VAL A 16 -9.05 -18.98 3.33
C VAL A 16 -10.13 -18.00 3.77
N ILE A 17 -10.41 -17.00 2.93
CA ILE A 17 -11.46 -15.99 3.15
C ILE A 17 -12.53 -16.18 2.08
N ASP A 18 -13.75 -16.48 2.48
CA ASP A 18 -14.90 -16.58 1.58
C ASP A 18 -15.40 -15.16 1.24
N LEU A 19 -15.29 -14.76 -0.03
CA LEU A 19 -15.72 -13.44 -0.49
C LEU A 19 -17.24 -13.27 -0.43
N LEU A 20 -17.99 -14.32 -0.69
CA LEU A 20 -19.45 -14.24 -0.82
C LEU A 20 -20.18 -14.49 0.51
N SER A 21 -19.49 -14.93 1.56
CA SER A 21 -20.12 -15.05 2.88
C SER A 21 -20.54 -13.67 3.39
N GLU A 22 -21.71 -13.59 4.03
CA GLU A 22 -22.19 -12.35 4.60
C GLU A 22 -21.34 -11.91 5.81
N PRO A 23 -20.99 -10.61 5.93
CA PRO A 23 -20.36 -10.09 7.13
C PRO A 23 -21.28 -10.22 8.34
N ILE A 24 -20.74 -10.60 9.48
CA ILE A 24 -21.52 -10.77 10.72
C ILE A 24 -22.01 -9.43 11.26
N SER A 25 -21.20 -8.38 11.12
CA SER A 25 -21.52 -7.05 11.60
C SER A 25 -20.76 -5.98 10.82
N LYS A 26 -21.10 -4.72 11.12
CA LYS A 26 -20.47 -3.55 10.52
C LYS A 26 -19.47 -2.95 11.49
N VAL A 27 -18.34 -2.48 10.95
CA VAL A 27 -17.37 -1.63 11.62
C VAL A 27 -17.59 -0.21 11.14
N THR A 28 -17.92 0.68 12.05
CA THR A 28 -18.24 2.09 11.74
C THR A 28 -17.28 3.07 12.38
N LYS A 29 -16.44 2.60 13.32
CA LYS A 29 -15.55 3.41 14.14
C LYS A 29 -14.12 2.91 14.09
N LEU A 30 -13.16 3.83 14.24
CA LEU A 30 -11.75 3.47 14.31
C LEU A 30 -11.42 2.63 15.56
N SER A 31 -12.04 2.91 16.71
CA SER A 31 -11.78 2.17 17.95
C SER A 31 -12.14 0.68 17.88
N ASP A 32 -12.92 0.25 16.89
CA ASP A 32 -13.28 -1.16 16.71
C ASP A 32 -12.07 -2.04 16.34
N PHE A 33 -11.02 -1.45 15.73
CA PHE A 33 -9.82 -2.18 15.31
C PHE A 33 -8.51 -1.45 15.56
N ALA A 34 -8.53 -0.12 15.70
CA ALA A 34 -7.35 0.71 15.97
C ALA A 34 -7.27 1.08 17.44
N LYS A 35 -6.07 1.09 18.01
CA LYS A 35 -5.84 1.50 19.40
C LYS A 35 -5.59 2.99 19.53
N ASP A 36 -5.06 3.59 18.49
CA ASP A 36 -4.60 4.97 18.49
C ASP A 36 -4.59 5.56 17.07
N ILE A 37 -4.67 6.88 16.98
CA ILE A 37 -4.45 7.66 15.77
C ILE A 37 -3.53 8.84 16.11
N LYS A 38 -2.61 9.14 15.21
CA LYS A 38 -1.71 10.30 15.30
C LYS A 38 -1.78 11.10 14.01
N TYR A 39 -2.08 12.38 14.14
CA TYR A 39 -1.94 13.33 13.05
C TYR A 39 -0.52 13.89 13.05
N ILE A 40 0.15 13.85 11.91
CA ILE A 40 1.51 14.35 11.73
C ILE A 40 1.47 15.50 10.75
N PRO A 41 1.54 16.76 11.23
CA PRO A 41 1.60 17.91 10.35
C PRO A 41 2.96 17.96 9.67
N LEU A 42 2.98 17.85 8.35
CA LEU A 42 4.21 17.96 7.60
C LEU A 42 4.62 19.42 7.47
N GLN A 43 5.88 19.72 7.78
CA GLN A 43 6.46 21.06 7.62
C GLN A 43 6.35 21.49 6.15
N THR A 44 5.75 22.64 5.92
CA THR A 44 5.57 23.22 4.59
C THR A 44 6.58 24.33 4.38
N THR A 45 7.45 24.16 3.40
CA THR A 45 8.41 25.16 2.89
C THR A 45 8.38 25.11 1.37
N ASP A 46 9.06 26.03 0.69
CA ASP A 46 9.18 25.98 -0.77
C ASP A 46 9.80 24.68 -1.25
N GLU A 47 10.67 24.05 -0.44
CA GLU A 47 11.34 22.79 -0.75
C GLU A 47 10.50 21.55 -0.40
N SER A 48 9.52 21.66 0.49
CA SER A 48 8.75 20.55 1.03
C SER A 48 7.26 20.59 0.68
N LEU A 49 6.88 21.40 -0.30
CA LEU A 49 5.49 21.51 -0.74
C LEU A 49 4.99 20.19 -1.34
N ILE A 50 3.95 19.62 -0.75
CA ILE A 50 3.29 18.41 -1.24
C ILE A 50 1.99 18.81 -1.91
N GLY A 51 1.82 18.42 -3.17
CA GLY A 51 0.57 18.57 -3.91
C GLY A 51 -0.44 17.45 -3.60
N ASN A 52 -1.56 17.46 -4.30
CA ASN A 52 -2.64 16.47 -4.13
C ASN A 52 -2.28 15.04 -4.61
N ASN A 53 -1.08 14.84 -5.14
CA ASN A 53 -0.65 13.60 -5.77
C ASN A 53 0.37 12.84 -4.90
N VAL A 54 0.01 12.55 -3.66
CA VAL A 54 0.75 11.58 -2.85
C VAL A 54 0.50 10.19 -3.43
N GLU A 55 1.53 9.56 -3.99
CA GLU A 55 1.39 8.26 -4.64
C GLU A 55 1.75 7.10 -3.70
N ARG A 56 2.79 7.28 -2.90
CA ARG A 56 3.25 6.28 -1.94
C ARG A 56 3.85 6.93 -0.71
N ILE A 57 3.65 6.28 0.45
CA ILE A 57 4.27 6.64 1.73
C ILE A 57 4.99 5.40 2.25
N VAL A 58 6.26 5.54 2.60
CA VAL A 58 7.05 4.50 3.27
C VAL A 58 7.53 5.04 4.61
N SER A 59 7.25 4.31 5.70
CA SER A 59 7.74 4.67 7.03
C SER A 59 8.68 3.59 7.56
N ILE A 60 9.90 4.01 7.90
CA ILE A 60 10.93 3.14 8.46
C ILE A 60 11.61 3.90 9.59
N ASP A 61 11.78 3.23 10.73
CA ASP A 61 12.35 3.79 11.93
C ASP A 61 11.64 5.10 12.34
N ASN A 62 12.35 6.22 12.35
CA ASN A 62 11.82 7.54 12.64
C ASN A 62 11.68 8.44 11.40
N ARG A 63 11.68 7.86 10.20
CA ARG A 63 11.57 8.56 8.92
C ARG A 63 10.26 8.22 8.21
N ILE A 64 9.76 9.21 7.47
CA ILE A 64 8.63 9.10 6.54
C ILE A 64 9.13 9.56 5.18
N TYR A 65 9.03 8.70 4.20
CA TYR A 65 9.35 8.99 2.80
C TYR A 65 8.05 9.07 2.01
N ILE A 66 7.88 10.16 1.27
CA ILE A 66 6.65 10.43 0.53
C ILE A 66 6.98 10.65 -0.94
N GLN A 67 6.39 9.85 -1.82
CA GLN A 67 6.43 10.10 -3.25
C GLN A 67 5.38 11.17 -3.60
N ASN A 68 5.87 12.28 -4.11
CA ASN A 68 5.08 13.38 -4.64
C ASN A 68 5.46 13.56 -6.11
N ARG A 69 4.76 12.87 -7.01
CA ARG A 69 5.12 12.76 -8.44
C ARG A 69 6.53 12.21 -8.65
N ASP A 70 7.44 13.03 -9.18
CA ASP A 70 8.83 12.67 -9.50
C ASP A 70 9.82 13.10 -8.41
N GLU A 71 9.35 13.29 -7.18
CA GLU A 71 10.16 13.64 -6.02
C GLU A 71 9.92 12.67 -4.87
N ILE A 72 10.95 12.40 -4.09
CA ILE A 72 10.82 11.69 -2.80
C ILE A 72 11.22 12.64 -1.70
N LEU A 73 10.26 13.01 -0.84
CA LEU A 73 10.50 13.87 0.31
C LEU A 73 10.70 13.03 1.57
N CYS A 74 11.61 13.47 2.42
CA CYS A 74 11.92 12.83 3.70
C CYS A 74 11.54 13.73 4.88
N PHE A 75 10.74 13.18 5.80
CA PHE A 75 10.33 13.82 7.05
C PHE A 75 10.63 12.91 8.24
N ASP A 76 10.65 13.47 9.46
CA ASP A 76 10.60 12.65 10.66
C ASP A 76 9.15 12.36 11.10
N LEU A 77 9.00 11.57 12.19
CA LEU A 77 7.69 11.23 12.75
C LEU A 77 6.98 12.40 13.48
N ASN A 78 7.58 13.59 13.51
CA ASN A 78 6.95 14.82 13.96
C ASN A 78 6.64 15.76 12.81
N GLY A 79 6.91 15.31 11.56
CA GLY A 79 6.65 16.06 10.35
C GLY A 79 7.71 17.09 9.98
N LYS A 80 8.85 17.12 10.67
CA LYS A 80 9.95 18.01 10.30
C LYS A 80 10.58 17.54 8.99
N TYR A 81 10.69 18.45 8.03
CA TYR A 81 11.35 18.21 6.76
C TYR A 81 12.86 18.06 6.91
N TYR A 82 13.45 17.12 6.19
CA TYR A 82 14.90 16.95 6.16
C TYR A 82 15.48 17.30 4.78
N TYR A 83 15.05 16.57 3.74
CA TYR A 83 15.58 16.70 2.39
C TYR A 83 14.64 16.02 1.39
N LYS A 84 14.89 16.26 0.12
CA LYS A 84 14.20 15.56 -0.98
C LYS A 84 15.19 15.02 -2.00
N LEU A 85 14.78 13.98 -2.70
CA LEU A 85 15.39 13.55 -3.94
C LEU A 85 14.57 14.11 -5.10
N GLN A 86 15.23 14.91 -5.94
CA GLN A 86 14.67 15.49 -7.16
C GLN A 86 15.73 15.43 -8.24
N ASN A 87 15.97 14.23 -8.77
CA ASN A 87 17.06 13.99 -9.73
C ASN A 87 16.48 13.53 -11.07
N ARG A 88 15.45 14.24 -11.55
CA ARG A 88 14.80 13.96 -12.83
C ARG A 88 15.61 14.52 -13.99
N GLY A 89 15.95 13.66 -14.96
CA GLY A 89 16.67 14.04 -16.14
C GLY A 89 16.97 12.86 -17.07
N ARG A 90 17.99 13.01 -17.93
CA ARG A 90 18.42 11.99 -18.88
C ARG A 90 19.88 11.57 -18.70
N GLY A 91 20.54 12.06 -17.68
CA GLY A 91 21.90 11.68 -17.33
C GLY A 91 21.99 10.26 -16.77
N PRO A 92 23.21 9.75 -16.61
CA PRO A 92 23.42 8.36 -16.17
C PRO A 92 22.94 8.11 -14.73
N GLU A 93 22.94 9.13 -13.88
CA GLU A 93 22.53 9.07 -12.48
C GLU A 93 21.10 9.59 -12.26
N GLU A 94 20.38 9.92 -13.35
CA GLU A 94 19.06 10.53 -13.33
C GLU A 94 17.97 9.52 -13.69
N TYR A 95 16.77 9.74 -13.16
CA TYR A 95 15.58 9.00 -13.56
C TYR A 95 14.66 9.92 -14.38
N THR A 96 13.90 9.33 -15.30
CA THR A 96 12.94 10.11 -16.12
C THR A 96 11.59 10.24 -15.46
N PHE A 97 11.19 9.22 -14.69
CA PHE A 97 9.92 9.12 -13.98
C PHE A 97 10.04 8.12 -12.84
N ILE A 98 9.33 8.34 -11.75
CA ILE A 98 9.24 7.39 -10.64
C ILE A 98 7.96 6.59 -10.79
N ASN A 99 8.07 5.33 -11.22
CA ASN A 99 6.94 4.41 -11.21
C ASN A 99 6.59 3.97 -9.79
N ASP A 100 7.63 3.66 -9.02
CA ASP A 100 7.51 3.22 -7.65
C ASP A 100 8.85 3.37 -6.93
N PHE A 101 8.84 3.32 -5.61
CA PHE A 101 10.07 3.35 -4.81
C PHE A 101 9.93 2.49 -3.56
N ASP A 102 11.03 2.07 -2.99
CA ASP A 102 11.05 1.49 -1.65
C ASP A 102 12.36 1.84 -0.91
N VAL A 103 12.37 1.60 0.39
CA VAL A 103 13.51 1.85 1.27
C VAL A 103 13.91 0.55 1.95
N SER A 104 15.22 0.28 2.06
CA SER A 104 15.72 -0.91 2.74
C SER A 104 15.33 -0.94 4.22
N SER A 105 15.18 -2.13 4.80
CA SER A 105 14.70 -2.28 6.18
C SER A 105 15.64 -1.70 7.25
N ASP A 106 16.89 -1.50 6.91
CA ASP A 106 17.90 -0.85 7.75
C ASP A 106 18.04 0.66 7.47
N ASN A 107 17.15 1.20 6.63
CA ASN A 107 17.11 2.62 6.26
C ASN A 107 18.39 3.16 5.62
N LYS A 108 19.17 2.30 4.94
CA LYS A 108 20.43 2.71 4.28
C LYS A 108 20.27 3.02 2.80
N PHE A 109 19.32 2.38 2.12
CA PHE A 109 19.15 2.49 0.68
C PHE A 109 17.73 2.90 0.30
N LEU A 110 17.63 3.83 -0.62
CA LEU A 110 16.43 4.14 -1.37
C LEU A 110 16.56 3.54 -2.76
N THR A 111 15.55 2.81 -3.21
CA THR A 111 15.45 2.30 -4.58
C THR A 111 14.32 2.98 -5.33
N ILE A 112 14.59 3.46 -6.53
CA ILE A 112 13.59 4.03 -7.44
C ILE A 112 13.47 3.14 -8.65
N LEU A 113 12.25 2.71 -8.95
CA LEU A 113 11.90 2.03 -10.18
C LEU A 113 11.55 3.07 -11.25
N SER A 114 12.33 3.13 -12.31
CA SER A 114 12.09 3.99 -13.48
C SER A 114 11.93 3.09 -14.71
N SER A 115 10.72 2.57 -14.89
CA SER A 115 10.42 1.52 -15.88
C SER A 115 10.59 1.99 -17.32
N LEU A 116 10.33 3.28 -17.61
CA LEU A 116 10.48 3.83 -18.96
C LEU A 116 11.92 3.76 -19.47
N ILE A 117 12.92 3.78 -18.59
CA ILE A 117 14.33 3.65 -18.93
C ILE A 117 14.91 2.29 -18.53
N HIS A 118 14.02 1.34 -18.14
CA HIS A 118 14.41 -0.01 -17.73
C HIS A 118 15.48 -0.05 -16.64
N LYS A 119 15.34 0.82 -15.61
CA LYS A 119 16.33 0.92 -14.53
C LYS A 119 15.69 0.90 -13.14
N ILE A 120 16.43 0.33 -12.21
CA ILE A 120 16.27 0.61 -10.79
C ILE A 120 17.47 1.49 -10.39
N MET A 121 17.19 2.67 -9.86
CA MET A 121 18.20 3.57 -9.33
C MET A 121 18.34 3.32 -7.83
N VAL A 122 19.56 3.20 -7.33
CA VAL A 122 19.87 2.97 -5.91
C VAL A 122 20.64 4.17 -5.38
N TYR A 123 20.14 4.70 -4.27
CA TYR A 123 20.72 5.84 -3.57
C TYR A 123 21.04 5.45 -2.12
N ASP A 124 22.22 5.87 -1.63
CA ASP A 124 22.53 5.82 -0.20
C ASP A 124 21.73 6.88 0.54
N ILE A 125 21.19 6.52 1.69
CA ILE A 125 20.49 7.42 2.60
C ILE A 125 21.43 7.86 3.70
N SER A 126 21.56 9.16 3.92
CA SER A 126 22.33 9.75 5.01
C SER A 126 21.54 10.88 5.68
N ASP A 127 22.06 11.44 6.77
CA ASP A 127 21.47 12.63 7.38
C ASP A 127 21.57 13.90 6.52
N LYS A 128 22.39 13.85 5.45
CA LYS A 128 22.58 14.96 4.51
C LYS A 128 21.74 14.85 3.25
N GLY A 129 21.08 13.69 3.03
CA GLY A 129 20.27 13.46 1.85
C GLY A 129 20.55 12.12 1.18
N PHE A 130 20.17 12.06 -0.09
CA PHE A 130 20.34 10.91 -0.97
C PHE A 130 21.57 11.10 -1.85
N THR A 131 22.41 10.07 -1.92
CA THR A 131 23.57 10.06 -2.82
C THR A 131 23.45 8.89 -3.78
N PHE A 132 23.53 9.16 -5.09
CA PHE A 132 23.50 8.12 -6.10
C PHE A 132 24.63 7.11 -5.88
N GLN A 133 24.28 5.83 -5.88
CA GLN A 133 25.24 4.74 -5.71
C GLN A 133 25.44 3.98 -7.02
N ARG A 134 24.35 3.47 -7.60
CA ARG A 134 24.37 2.68 -8.82
C ARG A 134 22.97 2.59 -9.44
N TYR A 135 22.92 2.01 -10.62
CA TYR A 135 21.66 1.54 -11.21
C TYR A 135 21.74 0.05 -11.56
N ILE A 136 20.59 -0.58 -11.65
CA ILE A 136 20.40 -1.95 -12.13
C ILE A 136 19.60 -1.87 -13.42
N ILE A 137 20.12 -2.46 -14.50
CA ILE A 137 19.41 -2.53 -15.79
C ILE A 137 18.40 -3.68 -15.69
N LEU A 138 17.15 -3.37 -15.99
CA LEU A 138 16.08 -4.35 -16.05
C LEU A 138 16.01 -4.95 -17.46
N LYS A 139 15.96 -6.27 -17.51
CA LYS A 139 15.58 -7.00 -18.72
C LYS A 139 14.06 -6.87 -18.91
N ASP A 140 13.59 -6.88 -20.17
CA ASP A 140 12.16 -6.91 -20.44
C ASP A 140 11.48 -8.06 -19.67
N PRO A 141 10.24 -7.88 -19.16
CA PRO A 141 9.33 -6.72 -19.26
C PRO A 141 9.56 -5.69 -18.16
N ALA A 142 9.10 -4.45 -18.41
CA ALA A 142 9.22 -3.37 -17.45
C ALA A 142 8.29 -3.59 -16.23
N PRO A 143 8.81 -3.73 -15.02
CA PRO A 143 8.00 -3.85 -13.81
C PRO A 143 7.30 -2.53 -13.48
N TYR A 144 6.24 -2.60 -12.68
CA TYR A 144 5.46 -1.45 -12.24
C TYR A 144 5.54 -1.20 -10.74
N ARG A 145 5.83 -2.24 -9.94
CA ARG A 145 6.02 -2.13 -8.50
C ARG A 145 7.37 -2.71 -8.09
N ILE A 146 7.94 -2.12 -7.04
CA ILE A 146 9.16 -2.61 -6.40
C ILE A 146 8.94 -2.72 -4.89
N SER A 147 9.50 -3.75 -4.28
CA SER A 147 9.58 -3.85 -2.82
C SER A 147 10.90 -4.48 -2.40
N MET A 148 11.61 -3.80 -1.51
CA MET A 148 12.83 -4.33 -0.90
C MET A 148 12.49 -5.44 0.08
N ILE A 149 13.18 -6.57 -0.01
CA ILE A 149 12.95 -7.70 0.90
C ILE A 149 13.66 -7.42 2.23
N PRO A 150 12.94 -7.36 3.35
CA PRO A 150 13.52 -7.09 4.64
C PRO A 150 14.66 -8.03 5.02
N GLU A 151 15.69 -7.49 5.68
CA GLU A 151 16.87 -8.23 6.13
C GLU A 151 17.72 -8.84 5.00
N THR A 152 17.47 -8.40 3.76
CA THR A 152 18.26 -8.75 2.58
C THR A 152 18.47 -7.51 1.71
N ASP A 153 19.36 -7.62 0.71
CA ASP A 153 19.52 -6.59 -0.30
C ASP A 153 18.74 -6.93 -1.60
N ASN A 154 17.87 -7.94 -1.53
CA ASN A 154 17.07 -8.38 -2.68
C ASN A 154 15.84 -7.48 -2.88
N ALA A 155 15.33 -7.45 -4.11
CA ALA A 155 14.12 -6.74 -4.45
C ALA A 155 13.11 -7.64 -5.16
N PHE A 156 11.84 -7.45 -4.83
CA PHE A 156 10.71 -8.02 -5.54
C PHE A 156 10.20 -7.00 -6.57
N LEU A 157 9.92 -7.48 -7.77
CA LEU A 157 9.37 -6.71 -8.86
C LEU A 157 8.06 -7.33 -9.33
N ALA A 158 7.03 -6.50 -9.43
CA ALA A 158 5.73 -6.91 -9.93
C ALA A 158 5.49 -6.34 -11.33
N ILE A 159 5.07 -7.20 -12.23
CA ILE A 159 4.91 -6.93 -13.66
C ILE A 159 3.44 -7.19 -14.02
N PRO A 160 2.62 -6.14 -14.16
CA PRO A 160 1.22 -6.32 -14.52
C PRO A 160 1.06 -6.90 -15.93
N PRO A 161 0.10 -7.78 -16.17
CA PRO A 161 -0.15 -8.37 -17.47
C PRO A 161 -0.93 -7.43 -18.40
N TRP A 162 -0.40 -6.24 -18.66
CA TRP A 162 -1.11 -5.22 -19.44
C TRP A 162 -1.35 -5.58 -20.90
N ARG A 163 -0.47 -6.39 -21.48
CA ARG A 163 -0.54 -6.80 -22.88
C ARG A 163 -1.02 -8.25 -23.04
N GLY A 164 -1.04 -9.01 -21.95
CA GLY A 164 -1.29 -10.46 -21.98
C GLY A 164 -0.13 -11.29 -22.56
N THR A 165 0.93 -10.65 -23.00
CA THR A 165 2.10 -11.29 -23.64
C THR A 165 3.35 -11.28 -22.76
N GLU A 166 3.27 -10.67 -21.59
CA GLU A 166 4.36 -10.68 -20.62
C GLU A 166 4.76 -12.10 -20.28
N LEU A 167 6.07 -12.37 -20.21
CA LEU A 167 6.58 -13.71 -19.92
C LEU A 167 6.53 -14.04 -18.43
N THR A 168 6.68 -13.00 -17.60
CA THR A 168 6.83 -13.10 -16.15
C THR A 168 5.94 -12.06 -15.49
N LEU A 169 5.30 -12.40 -14.37
CA LEU A 169 4.49 -11.47 -13.57
C LEU A 169 5.16 -11.04 -12.27
N SER A 170 5.95 -11.92 -11.69
CA SER A 170 6.58 -11.70 -10.39
C SER A 170 8.03 -12.16 -10.44
N LEU A 171 8.93 -11.30 -10.00
CA LEU A 171 10.37 -11.48 -10.14
C LEU A 171 11.08 -11.10 -8.83
N LEU A 172 11.90 -12.00 -8.30
CA LEU A 172 12.83 -11.72 -7.20
C LEU A 172 14.24 -11.59 -7.78
N ILE A 173 14.91 -10.50 -7.49
CA ILE A 173 16.26 -10.21 -7.98
C ILE A 173 17.21 -9.91 -6.82
N ASN A 174 18.51 -10.15 -7.06
CA ASN A 174 19.57 -9.71 -6.17
C ASN A 174 20.04 -8.27 -6.49
N THR A 175 21.04 -7.79 -5.76
CA THR A 175 21.63 -6.45 -5.93
C THR A 175 22.27 -6.21 -7.28
N MET A 176 22.61 -7.26 -8.02
CA MET A 176 23.21 -7.19 -9.36
C MET A 176 22.15 -7.24 -10.47
N GLY A 177 20.87 -7.48 -10.09
CA GLY A 177 19.78 -7.65 -11.05
C GLY A 177 19.63 -9.07 -11.57
N ASP A 178 20.36 -10.04 -10.98
CA ASP A 178 20.19 -11.44 -11.33
C ASP A 178 18.89 -11.99 -10.74
N THR A 179 18.21 -12.81 -11.51
CA THR A 179 16.96 -13.46 -11.10
C THR A 179 17.24 -14.57 -10.10
N LEU A 180 16.67 -14.43 -8.90
CA LEU A 180 16.70 -15.46 -7.86
C LEU A 180 15.49 -16.39 -7.95
N HIS A 181 14.33 -15.82 -8.25
CA HIS A 181 13.08 -16.57 -8.43
C HIS A 181 12.09 -15.79 -9.29
N PHE A 182 11.17 -16.47 -9.96
CA PHE A 182 10.13 -15.83 -10.76
C PHE A 182 8.87 -16.68 -10.87
N LYS A 183 7.74 -16.03 -11.16
CA LYS A 183 6.50 -16.68 -11.61
C LYS A 183 6.27 -16.38 -13.09
N PRO A 184 6.17 -17.41 -13.93
CA PRO A 184 5.79 -17.19 -15.32
C PRO A 184 4.35 -16.66 -15.40
N ASN A 185 4.06 -15.95 -16.49
CA ASN A 185 2.70 -15.51 -16.78
C ASN A 185 1.85 -16.70 -17.24
N CYS A 186 0.97 -17.18 -16.35
CA CYS A 186 -0.06 -18.17 -16.69
C CYS A 186 -1.39 -17.52 -17.14
N TYR A 187 -1.50 -16.19 -17.12
CA TYR A 187 -2.70 -15.41 -17.46
C TYR A 187 -2.53 -14.70 -18.80
N LYS A 188 -2.16 -15.47 -19.84
CA LYS A 188 -2.00 -14.93 -21.19
C LYS A 188 -3.34 -14.68 -21.85
N TYR A 189 -3.43 -13.60 -22.61
CA TYR A 189 -4.59 -13.25 -23.43
C TYR A 189 -4.16 -12.46 -24.65
N GLU A 190 -5.01 -12.40 -25.67
CA GLU A 190 -4.83 -11.56 -26.84
C GLU A 190 -5.65 -10.28 -26.70
N MET A 191 -5.01 -9.14 -26.91
CA MET A 191 -5.66 -7.83 -26.92
C MET A 191 -6.43 -7.66 -28.23
N ILE A 192 -7.75 -7.78 -28.20
CA ILE A 192 -8.62 -7.57 -29.37
C ILE A 192 -8.93 -6.08 -29.57
N ARG A 193 -8.86 -5.27 -28.52
CA ARG A 193 -9.07 -3.81 -28.56
C ARG A 193 -7.91 -3.04 -27.94
N LYS A 194 -7.45 -2.00 -28.68
CA LYS A 194 -6.42 -1.06 -28.20
C LYS A 194 -6.98 0.04 -27.27
N GLU A 195 -8.28 0.26 -27.24
CA GLU A 195 -8.86 1.49 -26.70
C GLU A 195 -9.54 1.40 -25.33
N ASN A 196 -9.83 0.22 -24.80
CA ASN A 196 -10.45 0.06 -23.48
C ASN A 196 -9.86 -1.13 -22.74
N SER A 197 -8.64 -1.01 -22.28
CA SER A 197 -8.16 -1.90 -21.25
C SER A 197 -8.85 -1.53 -19.94
N TRP A 198 -9.57 -2.44 -19.33
CA TRP A 198 -10.04 -2.32 -17.96
C TRP A 198 -8.83 -2.38 -17.04
N ALA A 199 -8.27 -1.22 -16.70
CA ALA A 199 -7.21 -1.12 -15.71
C ALA A 199 -7.83 -1.23 -14.32
N MET A 200 -7.77 -2.41 -13.72
CA MET A 200 -7.95 -2.60 -12.29
C MET A 200 -6.58 -2.51 -11.61
N ASN A 201 -6.54 -2.51 -10.28
CA ASN A 201 -5.28 -2.66 -9.54
C ASN A 201 -4.71 -4.05 -9.79
N GLU A 202 -3.89 -4.17 -10.80
CA GLU A 202 -3.51 -5.44 -11.41
C GLU A 202 -2.54 -6.24 -10.57
N MET A 203 -1.65 -5.56 -9.89
CA MET A 203 -0.69 -6.20 -8.99
C MET A 203 -0.73 -5.49 -7.65
N LEU A 204 -1.20 -6.21 -6.64
CA LEU A 204 -1.22 -5.73 -5.27
C LEU A 204 0.05 -6.18 -4.56
N VAL A 205 0.80 -5.23 -4.03
CA VAL A 205 2.03 -5.47 -3.26
C VAL A 205 1.91 -4.73 -1.96
N TYR A 206 2.14 -5.39 -0.84
CA TYR A 206 2.11 -4.79 0.49
C TYR A 206 3.05 -5.53 1.44
N SER A 207 3.32 -4.95 2.60
CA SER A 207 4.13 -5.58 3.63
C SER A 207 3.34 -5.76 4.91
N VAL A 208 3.59 -6.86 5.62
CA VAL A 208 3.10 -7.10 6.97
C VAL A 208 4.27 -7.58 7.83
N GLY A 209 4.62 -6.80 8.86
CA GLY A 209 5.85 -7.01 9.60
C GLY A 209 7.06 -6.99 8.67
N LYS A 210 7.85 -8.07 8.71
CA LYS A 210 9.03 -8.25 7.84
C LYS A 210 8.75 -9.03 6.55
N THR A 211 7.48 -9.26 6.22
CA THR A 211 7.11 -10.10 5.09
C THR A 211 6.53 -9.25 3.97
N VAL A 212 7.06 -9.37 2.77
CA VAL A 212 6.49 -8.81 1.55
C VAL A 212 5.47 -9.78 0.99
N CYS A 213 4.27 -9.28 0.70
CA CYS A 213 3.16 -10.03 0.14
C CYS A 213 2.74 -9.43 -1.19
N PHE A 214 2.25 -10.27 -2.10
CA PHE A 214 1.73 -9.82 -3.37
C PHE A 214 0.57 -10.70 -3.85
N LYS A 215 -0.28 -10.12 -4.67
CA LYS A 215 -1.35 -10.81 -5.37
C LYS A 215 -1.33 -10.38 -6.83
N GLU A 216 -1.30 -11.35 -7.73
CA GLU A 216 -1.41 -11.11 -9.16
C GLU A 216 -2.86 -10.84 -9.55
N GLU A 217 -3.07 -10.08 -10.62
CA GLU A 217 -4.39 -9.98 -11.24
C GLU A 217 -4.86 -11.37 -11.65
N PHE A 218 -6.14 -11.61 -11.71
CA PHE A 218 -6.75 -12.91 -12.00
C PHE A 218 -6.44 -14.03 -10.99
N SER A 219 -5.56 -13.81 -10.01
CA SER A 219 -5.29 -14.75 -8.94
C SER A 219 -6.23 -14.51 -7.76
N ASP A 220 -6.72 -15.57 -7.15
CA ASP A 220 -7.42 -15.55 -5.87
C ASP A 220 -6.46 -15.61 -4.67
N THR A 221 -5.17 -15.83 -4.95
CA THR A 221 -4.16 -16.15 -3.95
C THR A 221 -3.20 -14.99 -3.72
N VAL A 222 -3.04 -14.61 -2.46
CA VAL A 222 -1.94 -13.78 -1.98
C VAL A 222 -0.77 -14.69 -1.66
N PHE A 223 0.39 -14.35 -2.18
CA PHE A 223 1.65 -15.00 -1.89
C PHE A 223 2.49 -14.14 -0.94
N PHE A 224 3.32 -14.77 -0.15
CA PHE A 224 4.40 -14.09 0.55
C PHE A 224 5.76 -14.56 0.03
N ILE A 225 6.77 -13.72 0.20
CA ILE A 225 8.13 -14.03 -0.22
C ILE A 225 8.87 -14.62 0.96
N ASP A 226 9.25 -15.90 0.85
CA ASP A 226 10.15 -16.54 1.79
C ASP A 226 11.59 -16.25 1.38
N SER A 227 12.23 -15.29 2.06
CA SER A 227 13.60 -14.87 1.76
C SER A 227 14.67 -15.91 2.10
N LYS A 228 14.34 -16.91 2.91
CA LYS A 228 15.29 -17.99 3.28
C LYS A 228 15.51 -18.96 2.14
N ILE A 229 14.48 -19.22 1.36
CA ILE A 229 14.53 -20.18 0.25
C ILE A 229 14.32 -19.50 -1.10
N ASN A 230 14.20 -18.16 -1.13
CA ASN A 230 13.92 -17.37 -2.33
C ASN A 230 12.72 -17.90 -3.11
N SER A 231 11.57 -18.07 -2.44
CA SER A 231 10.39 -18.66 -3.05
C SER A 231 9.11 -17.89 -2.72
N PHE A 232 8.08 -18.07 -3.53
CA PHE A 232 6.76 -17.50 -3.34
C PHE A 232 5.81 -18.53 -2.76
N MET A 233 5.34 -18.30 -1.55
CA MET A 233 4.51 -19.22 -0.80
C MET A 233 3.08 -18.68 -0.64
N PRO A 234 2.03 -19.49 -0.81
CA PRO A 234 0.66 -19.05 -0.60
C PRO A 234 0.41 -18.67 0.85
N LYS A 235 -0.32 -17.57 1.08
CA LYS A 235 -0.63 -17.04 2.40
C LYS A 235 -2.12 -16.88 2.65
N VAL A 236 -2.83 -16.23 1.73
CA VAL A 236 -4.27 -16.02 1.81
C VAL A 236 -4.90 -16.43 0.49
N ILE A 237 -6.00 -17.17 0.54
CA ILE A 237 -6.84 -17.49 -0.62
C ILE A 237 -8.20 -16.82 -0.44
N PHE A 238 -8.61 -16.03 -1.42
CA PHE A 238 -9.93 -15.43 -1.48
C PHE A 238 -10.87 -16.32 -2.31
N ASN A 239 -11.67 -17.14 -1.63
CA ASN A 239 -12.62 -17.98 -2.33
C ASN A 239 -13.74 -17.12 -2.96
N SER A 240 -13.70 -16.95 -4.25
CA SER A 240 -14.68 -16.23 -5.06
C SER A 240 -15.77 -17.12 -5.64
N HIS A 241 -15.75 -18.41 -5.35
CA HIS A 241 -16.66 -19.43 -5.93
C HIS A 241 -16.70 -19.40 -7.46
N GLY A 242 -15.56 -19.10 -8.09
CA GLY A 242 -15.43 -19.07 -9.54
C GLY A 242 -15.94 -17.78 -10.22
N THR A 243 -16.25 -16.75 -9.44
CA THR A 243 -16.70 -15.45 -9.99
C THR A 243 -15.56 -14.49 -10.30
N LEU A 244 -14.30 -14.82 -9.97
CA LEU A 244 -13.16 -13.95 -10.24
C LEU A 244 -12.99 -13.67 -11.74
N GLY A 245 -12.65 -12.44 -12.08
CA GLY A 245 -12.35 -12.05 -13.46
C GLY A 245 -11.23 -12.89 -14.08
N THR A 246 -11.32 -13.17 -15.36
CA THR A 246 -10.34 -13.99 -16.09
C THR A 246 -9.57 -13.17 -17.13
N PRO A 247 -8.39 -13.64 -17.58
CA PRO A 247 -7.58 -12.95 -18.58
C PRO A 247 -8.33 -12.67 -19.88
N GLU A 248 -9.17 -13.59 -20.32
CA GLU A 248 -9.93 -13.47 -21.57
C GLU A 248 -10.88 -12.27 -21.55
N MET A 249 -11.44 -11.94 -20.38
CA MET A 249 -12.33 -10.79 -20.21
C MET A 249 -11.61 -9.47 -20.47
N ARG A 250 -10.32 -9.38 -20.17
CA ARG A 250 -9.52 -8.19 -20.43
C ARG A 250 -9.25 -7.97 -21.91
N GLY A 251 -9.01 -9.04 -22.66
CA GLY A 251 -8.85 -9.00 -24.11
C GLY A 251 -10.16 -8.80 -24.87
N SER A 252 -11.32 -9.01 -24.22
CA SER A 252 -12.64 -8.96 -24.86
C SER A 252 -13.09 -7.52 -25.16
N PRO A 253 -13.75 -7.29 -26.31
CA PRO A 253 -14.44 -6.05 -26.57
C PRO A 253 -15.70 -5.86 -25.70
N GLU A 254 -16.24 -6.93 -25.15
CA GLU A 254 -17.41 -6.90 -24.29
C GLU A 254 -16.99 -6.58 -22.84
N PRO A 255 -17.74 -5.71 -22.14
CA PRO A 255 -17.49 -5.48 -20.72
C PRO A 255 -17.76 -6.77 -19.92
N PRO A 256 -17.04 -6.98 -18.81
CA PRO A 256 -17.31 -8.11 -17.96
C PRO A 256 -18.75 -8.10 -17.45
N GLY A 257 -19.34 -9.27 -17.28
CA GLY A 257 -20.69 -9.44 -16.73
C GLY A 257 -20.81 -8.88 -15.31
N ASN A 258 -22.00 -8.53 -14.88
CA ASN A 258 -22.26 -7.90 -13.59
C ASN A 258 -21.90 -8.79 -12.37
N ASN A 259 -21.80 -10.09 -12.58
CA ASN A 259 -21.45 -11.09 -11.56
C ASN A 259 -19.92 -11.34 -11.43
N ILE A 260 -19.11 -10.69 -12.24
CA ILE A 260 -17.65 -10.87 -12.20
C ILE A 260 -17.08 -10.07 -11.03
N THR A 261 -16.32 -10.76 -10.18
CA THR A 261 -15.71 -10.21 -8.98
C THR A 261 -14.27 -9.79 -9.23
N PHE A 262 -13.89 -8.66 -8.68
CA PHE A 262 -12.53 -8.12 -8.72
C PHE A 262 -12.06 -7.81 -7.29
N ILE A 263 -10.81 -8.10 -6.99
CA ILE A 263 -10.17 -7.72 -5.72
C ILE A 263 -9.30 -6.50 -5.98
N ALA A 264 -9.76 -5.35 -5.49
CA ALA A 264 -9.18 -4.06 -5.85
C ALA A 264 -8.09 -3.57 -4.89
N ASN A 265 -8.08 -4.01 -3.65
CA ASN A 265 -7.07 -3.64 -2.67
C ASN A 265 -6.96 -4.67 -1.56
N ILE A 266 -5.77 -4.83 -1.01
CA ILE A 266 -5.49 -5.69 0.14
C ILE A 266 -4.37 -5.04 0.95
N PHE A 267 -4.51 -5.05 2.27
CA PHE A 267 -3.42 -4.81 3.19
C PHE A 267 -3.67 -5.56 4.51
N GLU A 268 -2.61 -5.83 5.25
CA GLU A 268 -2.68 -6.60 6.47
C GLU A 268 -1.99 -5.90 7.63
N THR A 269 -2.50 -6.18 8.83
CA THR A 269 -1.76 -6.08 10.09
C THR A 269 -1.51 -7.48 10.64
N ALA A 270 -0.84 -7.62 11.78
CA ALA A 270 -0.68 -8.94 12.41
C ALA A 270 -2.03 -9.62 12.67
N ARG A 271 -3.06 -8.85 13.04
CA ARG A 271 -4.38 -9.38 13.38
C ARG A 271 -5.37 -9.36 12.24
N TYR A 272 -5.37 -8.35 11.38
CA TYR A 272 -6.45 -8.10 10.44
C TYR A 272 -6.00 -8.22 8.98
N VAL A 273 -6.92 -8.65 8.10
CA VAL A 273 -6.84 -8.49 6.65
C VAL A 273 -7.92 -7.51 6.23
N PHE A 274 -7.50 -6.41 5.64
CA PHE A 274 -8.39 -5.44 5.00
C PHE A 274 -8.40 -5.72 3.51
N TYR A 275 -9.57 -5.81 2.90
CA TYR A 275 -9.66 -6.06 1.48
C TYR A 275 -10.92 -5.45 0.87
N TRP A 276 -10.75 -4.99 -0.36
CA TRP A 276 -11.81 -4.44 -1.18
C TRP A 276 -12.08 -5.39 -2.30
N TYR A 277 -13.32 -5.74 -2.49
CA TYR A 277 -13.75 -6.49 -3.66
C TYR A 277 -15.09 -5.97 -4.15
N GLY A 278 -15.41 -6.27 -5.39
CA GLY A 278 -16.67 -5.83 -5.95
C GLY A 278 -16.91 -6.39 -7.34
N THR A 279 -18.04 -6.00 -7.85
CA THR A 279 -18.42 -6.21 -9.25
C THR A 279 -18.44 -4.85 -9.95
N LYS A 280 -18.88 -4.81 -11.21
CA LYS A 280 -19.11 -3.56 -11.92
C LYS A 280 -20.07 -2.62 -11.15
N GLU A 281 -21.04 -3.16 -10.41
CA GLU A 281 -22.09 -2.42 -9.74
C GLU A 281 -21.86 -2.24 -8.24
N THR A 282 -21.07 -3.09 -7.63
CA THR A 282 -20.89 -3.14 -6.17
C THR A 282 -19.42 -2.94 -5.77
N ARG A 283 -19.22 -2.35 -4.62
CA ARG A 283 -17.91 -2.26 -3.96
C ARG A 283 -18.08 -2.59 -2.50
N ASN A 284 -17.41 -3.65 -2.06
CA ASN A 284 -17.42 -4.12 -0.69
C ASN A 284 -16.06 -3.88 -0.06
N ARG A 285 -16.04 -3.30 1.12
CA ARG A 285 -14.84 -3.10 1.93
C ARG A 285 -14.99 -3.90 3.19
N ASN A 286 -14.06 -4.81 3.41
CA ASN A 286 -14.16 -5.76 4.51
C ASN A 286 -12.92 -5.76 5.38
N LEU A 287 -13.14 -6.13 6.61
CA LEU A 287 -12.14 -6.46 7.60
C LEU A 287 -12.33 -7.91 8.01
N PHE A 288 -11.28 -8.71 7.92
CA PHE A 288 -11.26 -10.07 8.43
C PHE A 288 -10.33 -10.15 9.64
N ASP A 289 -10.86 -10.57 10.79
CA ASP A 289 -10.08 -10.80 12.00
C ASP A 289 -9.49 -12.21 11.98
N LYS A 290 -8.18 -12.32 11.80
CA LYS A 290 -7.46 -13.60 11.74
C LYS A 290 -7.56 -14.41 13.04
N LYS A 291 -7.76 -13.74 14.17
CA LYS A 291 -7.87 -14.39 15.47
C LYS A 291 -9.23 -15.05 15.69
N THR A 292 -10.29 -14.35 15.34
CA THR A 292 -11.68 -14.82 15.56
C THR A 292 -12.28 -15.46 14.32
N THR A 293 -11.63 -15.33 13.16
CA THR A 293 -12.14 -15.77 11.84
C THR A 293 -13.45 -15.08 11.44
N ILE A 294 -13.70 -13.90 11.98
CA ILE A 294 -14.92 -13.12 11.75
C ILE A 294 -14.67 -12.10 10.62
N LYS A 295 -15.65 -12.03 9.72
CA LYS A 295 -15.70 -11.03 8.64
C LYS A 295 -16.62 -9.88 9.06
N TYR A 296 -16.14 -8.66 8.89
CA TYR A 296 -16.88 -7.43 9.16
C TYR A 296 -16.98 -6.60 7.88
N LEU A 297 -18.09 -5.93 7.68
CA LEU A 297 -18.23 -4.90 6.67
C LEU A 297 -17.69 -3.57 7.23
N LEU A 298 -16.80 -2.92 6.52
CA LEU A 298 -16.43 -1.54 6.81
C LEU A 298 -17.51 -0.65 6.23
N ASP A 299 -18.39 -0.14 7.07
CA ASP A 299 -19.49 0.71 6.62
C ASP A 299 -19.00 2.13 6.42
N THR A 300 -18.64 2.40 5.19
CA THR A 300 -18.38 3.77 4.73
C THR A 300 -19.68 4.27 4.12
N ASP A 301 -20.40 5.14 4.84
CA ASP A 301 -21.63 5.70 4.35
C ASP A 301 -21.46 6.31 2.95
N ARG A 302 -22.22 5.78 1.98
CA ARG A 302 -22.11 6.23 0.58
C ARG A 302 -22.67 7.64 0.38
N GLU A 303 -23.63 8.06 1.19
CA GLU A 303 -24.27 9.36 1.07
C GLU A 303 -23.36 10.49 1.54
N LEU A 304 -22.53 10.24 2.55
CA LEU A 304 -21.67 11.25 3.15
C LEU A 304 -20.25 11.27 2.58
N LYS A 305 -19.86 10.33 1.71
CA LYS A 305 -18.47 10.13 1.27
C LYS A 305 -17.49 9.97 2.46
N SER A 306 -18.01 9.65 3.62
CA SER A 306 -17.29 9.53 4.86
C SER A 306 -16.66 8.14 4.97
N GLY A 307 -15.54 8.09 5.67
CA GLY A 307 -14.88 6.85 6.05
C GLY A 307 -15.42 6.32 7.37
N LEU A 308 -14.55 5.64 8.11
CA LEU A 308 -14.84 5.21 9.47
C LEU A 308 -14.75 6.40 10.43
N LYS A 309 -15.69 6.50 11.34
CA LYS A 309 -15.73 7.59 12.33
C LYS A 309 -14.46 7.57 13.19
N ASP A 310 -13.77 8.69 13.27
CA ASP A 310 -12.69 8.88 14.24
C ASP A 310 -13.28 9.21 15.62
N ASP A 311 -13.58 8.18 16.40
CA ASP A 311 -14.03 8.29 17.78
C ASP A 311 -12.88 8.24 18.80
N LEU A 312 -11.63 8.14 18.32
CA LEU A 312 -10.44 8.15 19.16
C LEU A 312 -10.08 9.58 19.58
N VAL A 313 -10.01 10.49 18.61
CA VAL A 313 -9.63 11.89 18.84
C VAL A 313 -10.64 12.89 18.26
N GLY A 314 -11.66 12.42 17.55
CA GLY A 314 -12.69 13.26 16.95
C GLY A 314 -12.21 13.99 15.71
N GLY A 315 -11.25 13.44 15.01
CA GLY A 315 -10.83 13.93 13.70
C GLY A 315 -11.87 13.65 12.61
N PRO A 316 -11.60 14.04 11.36
CA PRO A 316 -12.48 13.72 10.24
C PRO A 316 -12.58 12.21 10.06
N ASP A 317 -13.68 11.76 9.49
CA ASP A 317 -13.88 10.36 9.18
C ASP A 317 -12.71 9.82 8.35
N TYR A 318 -12.18 8.69 8.81
CA TYR A 318 -11.01 8.08 8.19
C TYR A 318 -11.37 7.38 6.89
N ASN A 319 -10.93 7.94 5.77
CA ASN A 319 -11.18 7.33 4.49
C ASN A 319 -10.19 6.20 4.20
N VAL A 320 -10.65 4.98 4.38
CA VAL A 320 -9.85 3.77 4.15
C VAL A 320 -9.41 3.58 2.69
N GLU A 321 -10.02 4.27 1.73
CA GLU A 321 -9.59 4.23 0.32
C GLU A 321 -8.25 4.93 0.08
N PHE A 322 -7.88 5.86 0.95
CA PHE A 322 -6.63 6.61 0.85
C PHE A 322 -5.46 6.01 1.62
N ILE A 323 -5.56 4.75 2.03
CA ILE A 323 -4.40 4.07 2.58
C ILE A 323 -3.36 3.89 1.47
N LYS A 324 -2.42 4.79 1.41
CA LYS A 324 -1.31 4.84 0.43
C LYS A 324 -0.05 4.15 0.95
N ASN A 325 -0.21 3.01 1.61
CA ASN A 325 0.71 2.67 2.63
C ASN A 325 1.49 1.39 2.35
N TYR A 326 2.77 1.50 2.58
CA TYR A 326 3.68 0.38 2.76
C TYR A 326 4.48 0.57 4.05
N SER A 327 3.81 0.61 5.21
CA SER A 327 4.56 0.54 6.46
C SER A 327 4.91 -0.92 6.75
N ARG A 328 6.14 -1.15 7.14
CA ARG A 328 6.60 -2.44 7.63
C ARG A 328 6.25 -2.57 9.10
N GLY A 329 4.97 -2.62 9.42
CA GLY A 329 4.52 -2.68 10.81
C GLY A 329 3.00 -2.64 10.92
N GLU A 330 2.51 -2.42 12.11
CA GLU A 330 1.08 -2.35 12.40
C GLU A 330 0.47 -0.95 12.21
N LYS A 331 1.22 -0.03 11.58
CA LYS A 331 0.77 1.34 11.33
C LYS A 331 0.20 1.45 9.93
N LEU A 332 -0.99 2.01 9.84
CA LEU A 332 -1.61 2.39 8.57
C LEU A 332 -1.46 3.90 8.40
N PHE A 333 -1.02 4.34 7.23
CA PHE A 333 -0.86 5.75 6.91
C PHE A 333 -1.91 6.17 5.88
N SER A 334 -2.39 7.38 6.04
CA SER A 334 -3.26 8.04 5.09
C SER A 334 -2.81 9.48 4.99
N PHE A 335 -3.12 10.14 3.91
CA PHE A 335 -2.81 11.53 3.68
C PHE A 335 -4.10 12.34 3.68
N ALA A 336 -4.10 13.47 4.38
CA ALA A 336 -5.18 14.44 4.37
C ALA A 336 -4.63 15.83 4.06
N GLU A 337 -5.36 16.60 3.24
CA GLU A 337 -5.00 17.98 2.96
C GLU A 337 -5.22 18.86 4.21
N ALA A 338 -4.24 19.69 4.53
CA ALA A 338 -4.28 20.59 5.68
C ALA A 338 -5.51 21.51 5.64
N ILE A 339 -5.91 21.99 4.45
CA ILE A 339 -7.09 22.86 4.26
C ILE A 339 -8.38 22.11 4.62
N ALA A 340 -8.51 20.85 4.20
CA ALA A 340 -9.69 20.04 4.52
C ALA A 340 -9.77 19.76 6.02
N LEU A 341 -8.65 19.40 6.64
CA LEU A 341 -8.57 19.13 8.07
C LEU A 341 -8.87 20.40 8.90
N LYS A 342 -8.36 21.55 8.48
CA LYS A 342 -8.67 22.83 9.11
C LYS A 342 -10.15 23.15 9.09
N LYS A 343 -10.80 23.05 7.92
CA LYS A 343 -12.25 23.28 7.78
C LYS A 343 -13.04 22.36 8.71
N TYR A 344 -12.60 21.12 8.85
CA TYR A 344 -13.24 20.18 9.74
C TYR A 344 -13.11 20.58 11.21
N VAL A 345 -11.92 20.95 11.67
CA VAL A 345 -11.69 21.39 13.08
C VAL A 345 -12.50 22.64 13.44
N ASP A 346 -12.77 23.51 12.48
CA ASP A 346 -13.63 24.68 12.68
C ASP A 346 -15.13 24.37 12.64
N SER A 347 -15.53 23.13 12.26
CA SER A 347 -16.92 22.73 12.12
C SER A 347 -17.63 22.43 13.46
N GLU A 348 -18.95 22.48 13.45
CA GLU A 348 -19.77 22.04 14.59
C GLU A 348 -19.65 20.52 14.83
N ASP A 349 -19.43 19.74 13.77
CA ASP A 349 -19.26 18.28 13.90
C ASP A 349 -18.04 17.95 14.76
N PHE A 350 -16.90 18.63 14.55
CA PHE A 350 -15.72 18.44 15.38
C PHE A 350 -15.95 18.94 16.82
N LYS A 351 -16.55 20.11 16.99
CA LYS A 351 -16.83 20.67 18.33
C LYS A 351 -17.70 19.73 19.17
N ASN A 352 -18.70 19.12 18.53
CA ASN A 352 -19.68 18.23 19.18
C ASN A 352 -19.24 16.76 19.18
N ALA A 353 -18.11 16.40 18.58
CA ALA A 353 -17.65 15.02 18.52
C ALA A 353 -17.33 14.49 19.93
N ILE A 354 -17.96 13.36 20.27
CA ILE A 354 -17.65 12.60 21.48
C ILE A 354 -16.45 11.71 21.17
N VAL A 355 -15.39 11.83 21.97
CA VAL A 355 -14.13 11.14 21.76
C VAL A 355 -13.69 10.35 22.97
N ASN A 356 -12.89 9.32 22.76
CA ASN A 356 -12.34 8.50 23.84
C ASN A 356 -11.18 9.21 24.56
N ASP A 357 -10.50 10.16 23.88
CA ASP A 357 -9.36 10.92 24.42
C ASP A 357 -9.51 12.40 24.12
N SER A 358 -10.09 13.14 25.09
CA SER A 358 -10.30 14.60 24.98
C SER A 358 -8.98 15.37 24.86
N LYS A 359 -7.90 14.91 25.53
CA LYS A 359 -6.59 15.56 25.45
C LYS A 359 -6.04 15.56 24.04
N LYS A 360 -6.19 14.45 23.31
CA LYS A 360 -5.76 14.36 21.90
C LYS A 360 -6.62 15.22 20.98
N LYS A 361 -7.91 15.40 21.29
CA LYS A 361 -8.78 16.34 20.58
C LYS A 361 -8.28 17.78 20.73
N ASP A 362 -7.87 18.16 21.94
CA ASP A 362 -7.28 19.47 22.21
C ASP A 362 -5.93 19.64 21.50
N GLU A 363 -5.09 18.60 21.47
CA GLU A 363 -3.84 18.57 20.73
C GLU A 363 -4.07 18.75 19.22
N LEU A 364 -5.07 18.08 18.63
CA LEU A 364 -5.45 18.27 17.23
C LEU A 364 -5.89 19.70 16.94
N THR A 365 -6.69 20.30 17.85
CA THR A 365 -7.13 21.69 17.74
C THR A 365 -5.95 22.66 17.78
N LEU A 366 -5.01 22.43 18.69
CA LEU A 366 -3.80 23.25 18.82
C LEU A 366 -2.90 23.14 17.58
N LEU A 367 -2.70 21.92 17.10
CA LEU A 367 -1.91 21.60 15.92
C LEU A 367 -2.42 22.33 14.68
N MET A 368 -3.75 22.39 14.49
CA MET A 368 -4.36 23.10 13.36
C MET A 368 -4.21 24.62 13.47
N LYS A 369 -4.21 25.18 14.69
CA LYS A 369 -3.94 26.62 14.90
C LYS A 369 -2.49 27.00 14.57
N LEU A 370 -1.53 26.11 14.82
CA LEU A 370 -0.12 26.36 14.53
C LEU A 370 0.20 26.35 13.02
N ILE A 371 -0.54 25.59 12.20
CA ILE A 371 -0.38 25.56 10.74
C ILE A 371 -0.81 26.90 10.07
N ILE A 372 -1.53 27.76 10.76
CA ILE A 372 -2.02 29.06 10.23
C ILE A 372 -0.98 30.19 10.35
N LEU A 373 0.09 29.99 11.10
CA LEU A 373 1.05 31.03 11.41
C LEU A 373 2.28 31.05 10.49
N TYR A 374 2.28 30.31 9.39
CA TYR A 374 3.38 30.30 8.40
C TYR A 374 2.90 30.45 6.98
#